data_d4ca57737a654cf54cb781af7337a433
#
_entry.id   d4ca57737a654cf54cb781af7337a433
#
_cell.length_a   1.000
_cell.length_b   1.000
_cell.length_c   1.000
_cell.angle_alpha   90.00
_cell.angle_beta   90.00
_cell.angle_gamma   90.00
#
_symmetry.space_group_name_H-M   'P 1'
#
loop_
_entity.id
_entity.type
_entity.pdbx_description
1 polymer ?
#
loop_
_entity_poly.entity_id
_entity_poly.type
_entity_poly.pdbx_seq_one_letter_code
_entity_poly.pdbx_strand_id
1 'polypeptide(L)'
;MAAIDDGIGRHLAALGLTGYESAAYVALTRRGEATASEVASIAELPRQRIYDVLEGLVGKGFATMKPGRPVRYVAASPDEALWGALDRRRQEVERLERGIAETIERLTPDYRDGRREDDPLRFIELLREPAAIAKRFTALEAAAEREILVFTKPPYAVQPAENVEGLELLRRQILARSVYERSIYDDAAQAESVRSFVAAGEHARVVDELPLKLVVIDERVAMFTLEDPVAGAGGLTIMIVEHAAVALVLKQAFDALWASGDPFE
;
A
#
# COMPACT_ATOMS: atom_id res chain seq x y z
N MET A 1 14.17 30.17 18.20
CA MET A 1 14.73 29.06 17.41
C MET A 1 15.12 29.63 16.06
N ALA A 2 16.41 29.66 15.72
CA ALA A 2 16.84 30.15 14.43
C ALA A 2 16.08 29.39 13.35
N ALA A 3 15.43 30.11 12.42
CA ALA A 3 14.57 29.50 11.39
C ALA A 3 15.41 28.57 10.53
N ILE A 4 15.21 27.28 10.74
CA ILE A 4 15.68 26.24 9.81
C ILE A 4 14.67 26.25 8.66
N ASP A 5 15.17 26.25 7.43
CA ASP A 5 14.32 26.03 6.25
C ASP A 5 13.48 24.74 6.46
N ASP A 6 12.16 24.85 6.25
CA ASP A 6 11.22 23.73 6.50
C ASP A 6 11.59 22.45 5.69
N GLY A 7 12.24 22.62 4.54
CA GLY A 7 12.73 21.51 3.74
C GLY A 7 13.91 20.79 4.41
N ILE A 8 14.89 21.55 4.87
CA ILE A 8 16.08 21.03 5.59
C ILE A 8 15.65 20.32 6.86
N GLY A 9 14.79 20.95 7.66
CA GLY A 9 14.29 20.38 8.92
C GLY A 9 13.59 19.03 8.72
N ARG A 10 12.74 18.90 7.70
CA ARG A 10 12.07 17.66 7.36
C ARG A 10 13.03 16.54 6.95
N HIS A 11 14.04 16.84 6.14
CA HIS A 11 15.02 15.85 5.72
C HIS A 11 15.87 15.36 6.89
N LEU A 12 16.34 16.28 7.77
CA LEU A 12 17.10 15.92 8.95
C LEU A 12 16.28 15.06 9.94
N ALA A 13 15.00 15.40 10.12
CA ALA A 13 14.08 14.60 10.93
C ALA A 13 13.85 13.19 10.35
N ALA A 14 13.70 13.07 9.03
CA ALA A 14 13.58 11.79 8.35
C ALA A 14 14.82 10.89 8.51
N LEU A 15 16.00 11.51 8.70
CA LEU A 15 17.26 10.82 9.00
C LEU A 15 17.46 10.57 10.51
N GLY A 16 16.46 10.86 11.34
CA GLY A 16 16.45 10.53 12.77
C GLY A 16 17.03 11.61 13.70
N LEU A 17 17.16 12.86 13.23
CA LEU A 17 17.53 13.97 14.10
C LEU A 17 16.28 14.55 14.78
N THR A 18 16.40 14.86 16.05
CA THR A 18 15.41 15.67 16.76
C THR A 18 15.47 17.13 16.28
N GLY A 19 14.43 17.92 16.59
CA GLY A 19 14.43 19.36 16.25
C GLY A 19 15.63 20.12 16.85
N TYR A 20 16.06 19.77 18.05
CA TYR A 20 17.22 20.38 18.69
C TYR A 20 18.54 19.95 18.03
N GLU A 21 18.68 18.69 17.68
CA GLU A 21 19.85 18.20 16.95
C GLU A 21 19.94 18.84 15.56
N SER A 22 18.82 18.98 14.87
CA SER A 22 18.77 19.66 13.57
C SER A 22 19.22 21.12 13.68
N ALA A 23 18.72 21.85 14.70
CA ALA A 23 19.13 23.23 14.94
C ALA A 23 20.62 23.35 15.28
N ALA A 24 21.14 22.47 16.12
CA ALA A 24 22.53 22.44 16.50
C ALA A 24 23.44 22.10 15.30
N TYR A 25 23.06 21.13 14.48
CA TYR A 25 23.80 20.76 13.27
C TYR A 25 23.89 21.93 12.28
N VAL A 26 22.76 22.57 11.98
CA VAL A 26 22.73 23.76 11.08
C VAL A 26 23.57 24.91 11.66
N ALA A 27 23.56 25.13 12.97
CA ALA A 27 24.39 26.12 13.61
C ALA A 27 25.90 25.79 13.45
N LEU A 28 26.28 24.53 13.63
CA LEU A 28 27.64 24.06 13.45
C LEU A 28 28.11 24.16 11.99
N THR A 29 27.29 23.80 11.01
CA THR A 29 27.67 23.91 9.57
C THR A 29 27.97 25.34 9.16
N ARG A 30 27.25 26.33 9.74
CA ARG A 30 27.48 27.75 9.45
C ARG A 30 28.78 28.30 10.06
N ARG A 31 29.26 27.70 11.14
CA ARG A 31 30.40 28.19 11.90
C ARG A 31 31.68 27.37 11.71
N GLY A 32 31.54 26.12 11.22
CA GLY A 32 32.66 25.18 11.10
C GLY A 32 32.96 24.48 12.42
N GLU A 33 33.41 25.22 13.44
CA GLU A 33 33.64 24.68 14.81
C GLU A 33 33.12 25.67 15.88
N ALA A 34 32.58 25.11 16.95
CA ALA A 34 32.08 25.91 18.09
C ALA A 34 32.12 25.12 19.41
N THR A 35 32.13 25.85 20.52
CA THR A 35 31.90 25.28 21.85
C THR A 35 30.43 25.01 22.10
N ALA A 36 30.07 24.15 23.05
CA ALA A 36 28.68 23.87 23.42
C ALA A 36 27.89 25.15 23.74
N SER A 37 28.50 26.12 24.44
CA SER A 37 27.86 27.39 24.79
C SER A 37 27.58 28.26 23.54
N GLU A 38 28.49 28.27 22.56
CA GLU A 38 28.32 29.00 21.30
C GLU A 38 27.20 28.36 20.44
N VAL A 39 27.19 27.02 20.34
CA VAL A 39 26.12 26.31 19.63
C VAL A 39 24.76 26.59 20.26
N ALA A 40 24.65 26.48 21.59
CA ALA A 40 23.42 26.79 22.32
C ALA A 40 22.89 28.20 22.03
N SER A 41 23.81 29.19 21.97
CA SER A 41 23.45 30.56 21.66
C SER A 41 22.99 30.76 20.22
N ILE A 42 23.69 30.16 19.24
CA ILE A 42 23.39 30.33 17.82
C ILE A 42 22.08 29.58 17.43
N ALA A 43 21.91 28.38 17.98
CA ALA A 43 20.74 27.55 17.74
C ALA A 43 19.54 27.89 18.64
N GLU A 44 19.71 28.88 19.57
CA GLU A 44 18.70 29.27 20.55
C GLU A 44 18.21 28.10 21.40
N LEU A 45 19.14 27.23 21.83
CA LEU A 45 18.83 26.02 22.59
C LEU A 45 19.04 26.23 24.10
N PRO A 46 18.25 25.52 24.94
CA PRO A 46 18.44 25.53 26.38
C PRO A 46 19.84 25.02 26.77
N ARG A 47 20.59 25.80 27.53
CA ARG A 47 21.95 25.43 27.96
C ARG A 47 22.04 24.09 28.70
N GLN A 48 20.97 23.68 29.36
CA GLN A 48 20.92 22.42 30.09
C GLN A 48 20.87 21.19 29.17
N ARG A 49 20.39 21.35 27.92
CA ARG A 49 20.23 20.24 26.95
C ARG A 49 21.32 20.17 25.89
N ILE A 50 22.18 21.18 25.79
CA ILE A 50 23.15 21.30 24.70
C ILE A 50 24.13 20.13 24.64
N TYR A 51 24.57 19.65 25.81
CA TYR A 51 25.52 18.55 25.87
C TYR A 51 24.91 17.24 25.36
N ASP A 52 23.67 16.92 25.76
CA ASP A 52 22.96 15.74 25.31
C ASP A 52 22.71 15.83 23.78
N VAL A 53 22.35 17.00 23.27
CA VAL A 53 22.13 17.27 21.84
C VAL A 53 23.42 17.08 21.03
N LEU A 54 24.54 17.60 21.50
CA LEU A 54 25.84 17.48 20.85
C LEU A 54 26.39 16.05 20.90
N GLU A 55 26.19 15.36 22.03
CA GLU A 55 26.49 13.92 22.12
C GLU A 55 25.67 13.08 21.16
N GLY A 56 24.37 13.38 21.04
CA GLY A 56 23.50 12.78 20.06
C GLY A 56 23.97 13.00 18.62
N LEU A 57 24.38 14.22 18.27
CA LEU A 57 24.95 14.52 16.94
C LEU A 57 26.26 13.76 16.68
N VAL A 58 27.14 13.68 17.67
CA VAL A 58 28.39 12.90 17.56
C VAL A 58 28.08 11.41 17.37
N GLY A 59 27.18 10.85 18.19
CA GLY A 59 26.76 9.45 18.09
C GLY A 59 26.11 9.11 16.75
N LYS A 60 25.42 10.07 16.14
CA LYS A 60 24.79 9.94 14.82
C LYS A 60 25.74 10.29 13.64
N GLY A 61 26.97 10.68 13.92
CA GLY A 61 27.97 11.01 12.90
C GLY A 61 27.73 12.35 12.17
N PHE A 62 26.96 13.28 12.76
CA PHE A 62 26.74 14.62 12.24
C PHE A 62 27.74 15.65 12.76
N ALA A 63 28.46 15.32 13.84
CA ALA A 63 29.51 16.14 14.39
C ALA A 63 30.65 15.28 14.94
N THR A 64 31.80 15.88 15.12
CA THR A 64 32.93 15.31 15.86
C THR A 64 33.32 16.20 17.02
N MET A 65 33.86 15.60 18.07
CA MET A 65 34.36 16.31 19.25
C MET A 65 35.87 16.49 19.12
N LYS A 66 36.31 17.75 19.21
CA LYS A 66 37.73 18.12 19.21
C LYS A 66 38.18 18.37 20.67
N PRO A 67 39.10 17.55 21.18
CA PRO A 67 39.59 17.75 22.55
C PRO A 67 40.23 19.12 22.74
N GLY A 68 39.99 19.76 23.89
CA GLY A 68 40.54 21.06 24.21
C GLY A 68 39.94 21.65 25.49
N ARG A 69 40.40 22.81 25.88
CA ARG A 69 39.81 23.58 27.00
C ARG A 69 39.52 25.00 26.50
N PRO A 70 38.27 25.31 26.14
CA PRO A 70 37.08 24.46 26.17
C PRO A 70 37.04 23.41 25.02
N VAL A 71 36.26 22.33 25.18
CA VAL A 71 35.94 21.35 24.15
C VAL A 71 35.21 22.02 23.00
N ARG A 72 35.57 21.69 21.76
CA ARG A 72 34.91 22.20 20.55
C ARG A 72 34.27 21.06 19.75
N TYR A 73 33.19 21.37 19.08
CA TYR A 73 32.47 20.48 18.20
C TYR A 73 32.62 20.98 16.75
N VAL A 74 32.82 20.06 15.82
CA VAL A 74 33.02 20.33 14.41
C VAL A 74 31.91 19.62 13.64
N ALA A 75 31.22 20.31 12.77
CA ALA A 75 30.23 19.67 11.90
C ALA A 75 30.92 18.69 10.95
N ALA A 76 30.36 17.51 10.78
CA ALA A 76 30.67 16.68 9.63
C ALA A 76 30.15 17.36 8.34
N SER A 77 30.81 17.13 7.21
CA SER A 77 30.33 17.71 5.95
C SER A 77 28.91 17.23 5.65
N PRO A 78 28.03 18.09 5.09
CA PRO A 78 26.63 17.70 4.84
C PRO A 78 26.49 16.45 3.99
N ASP A 79 27.30 16.27 2.96
CA ASP A 79 27.32 15.09 2.12
C ASP A 79 27.70 13.82 2.88
N GLU A 80 28.78 13.82 3.67
CA GLU A 80 29.17 12.68 4.49
C GLU A 80 28.12 12.34 5.56
N ALA A 81 27.61 13.36 6.26
CA ALA A 81 26.66 13.18 7.33
C ALA A 81 25.30 12.63 6.84
N LEU A 82 24.77 13.23 5.76
CA LEU A 82 23.44 12.88 5.24
C LEU A 82 23.47 11.53 4.52
N TRP A 83 24.46 11.29 3.65
CA TRP A 83 24.60 10.02 2.98
C TRP A 83 24.91 8.87 3.95
N GLY A 84 25.79 9.12 4.94
CA GLY A 84 26.07 8.14 5.98
C GLY A 84 24.85 7.81 6.85
N ALA A 85 24.01 8.78 7.16
CA ALA A 85 22.75 8.55 7.88
C ALA A 85 21.74 7.76 7.05
N LEU A 86 21.62 8.07 5.76
CA LEU A 86 20.75 7.34 4.83
C LEU A 86 21.20 5.88 4.67
N ASP A 87 22.50 5.64 4.56
CA ASP A 87 23.05 4.29 4.44
C ASP A 87 22.79 3.45 5.70
N ARG A 88 22.99 4.01 6.88
CA ARG A 88 22.60 3.36 8.14
C ARG A 88 21.12 2.98 8.16
N ARG A 89 20.24 3.88 7.67
CA ARG A 89 18.80 3.62 7.62
C ARG A 89 18.46 2.48 6.67
N ARG A 90 19.13 2.41 5.51
CA ARG A 90 18.98 1.29 4.57
C ARG A 90 19.39 -0.04 5.20
N GLN A 91 20.53 -0.07 5.88
CA GLN A 91 21.00 -1.27 6.58
C GLN A 91 20.07 -1.72 7.72
N GLU A 92 19.40 -0.77 8.40
CA GLU A 92 18.37 -1.09 9.40
C GLU A 92 17.16 -1.77 8.74
N VAL A 93 16.68 -1.24 7.61
CA VAL A 93 15.57 -1.83 6.85
C VAL A 93 15.94 -3.23 6.36
N GLU A 94 17.12 -3.41 5.76
CA GLU A 94 17.58 -4.73 5.28
C GLU A 94 17.68 -5.78 6.41
N ARG A 95 18.10 -5.35 7.61
CA ARG A 95 18.13 -6.24 8.80
C ARG A 95 16.71 -6.61 9.23
N LEU A 96 15.79 -5.62 9.22
CA LEU A 96 14.39 -5.84 9.56
C LEU A 96 13.72 -6.79 8.56
N GLU A 97 13.95 -6.61 7.26
CA GLU A 97 13.42 -7.47 6.20
C GLU A 97 13.85 -8.93 6.39
N ARG A 98 15.13 -9.18 6.70
CA ARG A 98 15.62 -10.53 7.02
C ARG A 98 14.95 -11.11 8.25
N GLY A 99 14.84 -10.35 9.33
CA GLY A 99 14.16 -10.80 10.54
C GLY A 99 12.66 -11.08 10.34
N ILE A 100 12.00 -10.32 9.48
CA ILE A 100 10.60 -10.56 9.09
C ILE A 100 10.49 -11.87 8.30
N ALA A 101 11.37 -12.14 7.35
CA ALA A 101 11.37 -13.38 6.58
C ALA A 101 11.50 -14.61 7.49
N GLU A 102 12.46 -14.59 8.42
CA GLU A 102 12.64 -15.66 9.43
C GLU A 102 11.39 -15.80 10.33
N THR A 103 10.78 -14.69 10.71
CA THR A 103 9.57 -14.70 11.55
C THR A 103 8.39 -15.31 10.80
N ILE A 104 8.21 -14.98 9.52
CA ILE A 104 7.18 -15.57 8.65
C ILE A 104 7.39 -17.08 8.54
N GLU A 105 8.62 -17.54 8.26
CA GLU A 105 8.93 -18.98 8.18
C GLU A 105 8.57 -19.72 9.48
N ARG A 106 8.84 -19.12 10.62
CA ARG A 106 8.56 -19.74 11.93
C ARG A 106 7.09 -19.75 12.29
N LEU A 107 6.34 -18.69 11.95
CA LEU A 107 4.91 -18.59 12.29
C LEU A 107 3.99 -19.30 11.28
N THR A 108 4.45 -19.51 10.05
CA THR A 108 3.64 -20.14 8.99
C THR A 108 3.15 -21.55 9.36
N PRO A 109 3.97 -22.45 9.96
CA PRO A 109 3.50 -23.76 10.41
C PRO A 109 2.38 -23.64 11.44
N ASP A 110 2.60 -22.86 12.51
CA ASP A 110 1.62 -22.67 13.59
C ASP A 110 0.31 -22.07 13.07
N TYR A 111 0.40 -21.15 12.12
CA TYR A 111 -0.76 -20.56 11.46
C TYR A 111 -1.54 -21.60 10.63
N ARG A 112 -0.84 -22.55 9.98
CA ARG A 112 -1.46 -23.62 9.22
C ARG A 112 -2.08 -24.67 10.14
N ASP A 113 -1.37 -25.06 11.20
CA ASP A 113 -1.83 -26.04 12.18
C ASP A 113 -3.02 -25.53 13.01
N GLY A 114 -3.06 -24.24 13.33
CA GLY A 114 -4.18 -23.58 14.00
C GLY A 114 -5.46 -23.51 13.17
N ARG A 115 -5.36 -23.63 11.84
CA ARG A 115 -6.49 -23.82 10.93
C ARG A 115 -6.67 -25.31 10.69
N ARG A 116 -7.49 -25.95 11.55
CA ARG A 116 -7.82 -27.36 11.42
C ARG A 116 -8.16 -27.69 9.97
N GLU A 117 -7.51 -28.70 9.39
CA GLU A 117 -7.76 -29.17 8.01
C GLU A 117 -9.24 -29.50 7.75
N ASP A 118 -10.00 -29.78 8.80
CA ASP A 118 -11.42 -30.13 8.79
C ASP A 118 -12.36 -28.93 8.96
N ASP A 119 -11.87 -27.67 9.03
CA ASP A 119 -12.75 -26.52 9.14
C ASP A 119 -13.35 -26.20 7.75
N PRO A 120 -14.68 -26.41 7.55
CA PRO A 120 -15.33 -26.08 6.29
C PRO A 120 -15.28 -24.58 5.98
N LEU A 121 -15.03 -23.70 6.97
CA LEU A 121 -14.88 -22.26 6.78
C LEU A 121 -13.51 -21.87 6.23
N ARG A 122 -12.54 -22.78 6.15
CA ARG A 122 -11.21 -22.52 5.56
C ARG A 122 -11.25 -22.01 4.12
N PHE A 123 -12.32 -22.32 3.41
CA PHE A 123 -12.54 -21.89 2.03
C PHE A 123 -13.18 -20.53 1.90
N ILE A 124 -13.56 -19.89 3.04
CA ILE A 124 -14.34 -18.65 3.06
C ILE A 124 -13.54 -17.55 3.74
N GLU A 125 -13.41 -16.43 3.06
CA GLU A 125 -12.82 -15.19 3.58
C GLU A 125 -13.87 -14.07 3.52
N LEU A 126 -14.03 -13.31 4.60
CA LEU A 126 -14.92 -12.14 4.66
C LEU A 126 -14.09 -10.87 4.82
N LEU A 127 -14.24 -9.94 3.90
CA LEU A 127 -13.55 -8.65 3.90
C LEU A 127 -14.56 -7.50 3.97
N ARG A 128 -14.24 -6.49 4.79
CA ARG A 128 -15.05 -5.26 4.95
C ARG A 128 -14.24 -3.99 4.68
N GLU A 129 -12.93 -4.04 4.94
CA GLU A 129 -12.05 -2.90 4.75
C GLU A 129 -11.75 -2.67 3.27
N PRO A 130 -12.03 -1.48 2.68
CA PRO A 130 -11.82 -1.21 1.25
C PRO A 130 -10.40 -1.51 0.77
N ALA A 131 -9.39 -1.15 1.58
CA ALA A 131 -7.99 -1.41 1.24
C ALA A 131 -7.65 -2.91 1.20
N ALA A 132 -8.23 -3.71 2.11
CA ALA A 132 -8.06 -5.16 2.10
C ALA A 132 -8.76 -5.81 0.90
N ILE A 133 -9.96 -5.32 0.56
CA ILE A 133 -10.72 -5.76 -0.62
C ILE A 133 -9.93 -5.48 -1.89
N ALA A 134 -9.44 -4.25 -2.08
CA ALA A 134 -8.65 -3.86 -3.25
C ALA A 134 -7.38 -4.72 -3.36
N LYS A 135 -6.62 -4.85 -2.28
CA LYS A 135 -5.41 -5.68 -2.25
C LYS A 135 -5.68 -7.14 -2.62
N ARG A 136 -6.78 -7.71 -2.10
CA ARG A 136 -7.13 -9.10 -2.37
C ARG A 136 -7.59 -9.30 -3.81
N PHE A 137 -8.38 -8.37 -4.33
CA PHE A 137 -8.83 -8.38 -5.73
C PHE A 137 -7.64 -8.33 -6.68
N THR A 138 -6.73 -7.36 -6.52
CA THR A 138 -5.48 -7.24 -7.28
C THR A 138 -4.65 -8.54 -7.23
N ALA A 139 -4.52 -9.15 -6.06
CA ALA A 139 -3.78 -10.41 -5.92
C ALA A 139 -4.46 -11.57 -6.69
N LEU A 140 -5.79 -11.62 -6.70
CA LEU A 140 -6.55 -12.62 -7.45
C LEU A 140 -6.43 -12.40 -8.96
N GLU A 141 -6.51 -11.15 -9.45
CA GLU A 141 -6.29 -10.83 -10.88
C GLU A 141 -4.87 -11.22 -11.32
N ALA A 142 -3.86 -10.90 -10.51
CA ALA A 142 -2.47 -11.27 -10.80
C ALA A 142 -2.23 -12.78 -10.88
N ALA A 143 -2.98 -13.56 -10.08
CA ALA A 143 -2.89 -15.02 -10.03
C ALA A 143 -3.74 -15.74 -11.08
N ALA A 144 -4.57 -15.02 -11.83
CA ALA A 144 -5.40 -15.62 -12.89
C ALA A 144 -4.53 -16.23 -14.01
N GLU A 145 -4.88 -17.43 -14.44
CA GLU A 145 -4.14 -18.21 -15.44
C GLU A 145 -4.93 -18.44 -16.73
N ARG A 146 -6.26 -18.52 -16.68
CA ARG A 146 -7.13 -18.90 -17.82
C ARG A 146 -8.21 -17.90 -18.12
N GLU A 147 -9.06 -17.60 -17.14
CA GLU A 147 -10.21 -16.71 -17.32
C GLU A 147 -10.59 -15.93 -16.08
N ILE A 148 -11.15 -14.76 -16.31
CA ILE A 148 -11.84 -13.98 -15.29
C ILE A 148 -13.23 -13.59 -15.80
N LEU A 149 -14.24 -13.80 -14.96
CA LEU A 149 -15.65 -13.49 -15.24
C LEU A 149 -16.13 -12.47 -14.21
N VAL A 150 -16.70 -11.36 -14.66
CA VAL A 150 -17.02 -10.24 -13.77
C VAL A 150 -18.45 -9.77 -13.96
N PHE A 151 -19.22 -9.70 -12.87
CA PHE A 151 -20.40 -8.82 -12.77
C PHE A 151 -20.01 -7.54 -12.06
N THR A 152 -20.19 -6.41 -12.70
CA THR A 152 -19.75 -5.14 -12.15
C THR A 152 -20.83 -4.06 -12.23
N LYS A 153 -21.07 -3.42 -11.10
CA LYS A 153 -21.99 -2.29 -10.94
C LYS A 153 -21.47 -1.34 -9.83
N PRO A 154 -21.91 -0.07 -9.80
CA PRO A 154 -21.56 0.83 -8.69
C PRO A 154 -22.03 0.31 -7.30
N PRO A 155 -21.43 0.78 -6.19
CA PRO A 155 -20.20 1.54 -6.08
C PRO A 155 -18.95 0.65 -6.30
N TYR A 156 -17.86 1.22 -6.85
CA TYR A 156 -16.63 0.47 -7.15
C TYR A 156 -15.63 0.55 -5.98
N ALA A 157 -15.03 -0.59 -5.61
CA ALA A 157 -13.91 -0.64 -4.66
C ALA A 157 -12.58 -0.21 -5.31
N VAL A 158 -12.43 -0.54 -6.60
CA VAL A 158 -11.37 -0.04 -7.47
C VAL A 158 -12.07 0.59 -8.67
N GLN A 159 -11.75 1.85 -8.97
CA GLN A 159 -12.34 2.51 -10.13
C GLN A 159 -11.82 1.84 -11.42
N PRO A 160 -12.67 1.63 -12.42
CA PRO A 160 -12.24 1.01 -13.68
C PRO A 160 -11.01 1.71 -14.31
N ALA A 161 -10.93 3.03 -14.22
CA ALA A 161 -9.79 3.80 -14.72
C ALA A 161 -8.48 3.57 -13.97
N GLU A 162 -8.53 3.03 -12.76
CA GLU A 162 -7.38 2.78 -11.88
C GLU A 162 -6.96 1.29 -11.87
N ASN A 163 -7.71 0.42 -12.54
CA ASN A 163 -7.43 -1.03 -12.58
C ASN A 163 -6.32 -1.35 -13.59
N VAL A 164 -5.07 -1.12 -13.19
CA VAL A 164 -3.88 -1.43 -14.00
C VAL A 164 -3.71 -2.94 -14.16
N GLU A 165 -4.03 -3.71 -13.14
CA GLU A 165 -3.91 -5.17 -13.10
C GLU A 165 -4.85 -5.84 -14.09
N GLY A 166 -6.05 -5.31 -14.25
CA GLY A 166 -6.99 -5.77 -15.27
C GLY A 166 -6.46 -5.59 -16.69
N LEU A 167 -5.79 -4.47 -16.97
CA LEU A 167 -5.11 -4.28 -18.27
C LEU A 167 -3.92 -5.22 -18.46
N GLU A 168 -3.16 -5.51 -17.40
CA GLU A 168 -2.04 -6.46 -17.46
C GLU A 168 -2.54 -7.89 -17.70
N LEU A 169 -3.67 -8.27 -17.10
CA LEU A 169 -4.34 -9.54 -17.32
C LEU A 169 -4.68 -9.71 -18.82
N LEU A 170 -5.25 -8.68 -19.44
CA LEU A 170 -5.56 -8.70 -20.88
C LEU A 170 -4.29 -8.82 -21.74
N ARG A 171 -3.19 -8.15 -21.37
CA ARG A 171 -1.88 -8.30 -22.06
C ARG A 171 -1.33 -9.73 -21.96
N ARG A 172 -1.60 -10.42 -20.87
CA ARG A 172 -1.27 -11.84 -20.69
C ARG A 172 -2.18 -12.79 -21.48
N GLN A 173 -3.13 -12.25 -22.24
CA GLN A 173 -4.12 -13.00 -23.04
C GLN A 173 -5.04 -13.90 -22.20
N ILE A 174 -5.28 -13.54 -20.94
CA ILE A 174 -6.27 -14.18 -20.09
C ILE A 174 -7.66 -13.79 -20.61
N LEU A 175 -8.56 -14.77 -20.75
CA LEU A 175 -9.92 -14.50 -21.19
C LEU A 175 -10.66 -13.69 -20.14
N ALA A 176 -11.01 -12.44 -20.46
CA ALA A 176 -11.82 -11.58 -19.60
C ALA A 176 -13.20 -11.38 -20.20
N ARG A 177 -14.25 -11.72 -19.45
CA ARG A 177 -15.65 -11.47 -19.80
C ARG A 177 -16.33 -10.71 -18.69
N SER A 178 -16.90 -9.54 -19.00
CA SER A 178 -17.56 -8.67 -18.00
C SER A 178 -19.00 -8.40 -18.43
N VAL A 179 -19.92 -8.50 -17.46
CA VAL A 179 -21.30 -8.03 -17.61
C VAL A 179 -21.46 -6.79 -16.76
N TYR A 180 -21.83 -5.70 -17.41
CA TYR A 180 -22.07 -4.39 -16.80
C TYR A 180 -23.58 -4.17 -16.62
N GLU A 181 -23.94 -3.43 -15.59
CA GLU A 181 -25.30 -2.93 -15.46
C GLU A 181 -25.49 -1.70 -16.36
N ARG A 182 -26.67 -1.56 -16.95
CA ARG A 182 -26.97 -0.49 -17.94
C ARG A 182 -26.70 0.91 -17.40
N SER A 183 -26.77 1.10 -16.08
CA SER A 183 -26.38 2.33 -15.38
C SER A 183 -24.95 2.78 -15.64
N ILE A 184 -24.07 1.93 -16.20
CA ILE A 184 -22.71 2.32 -16.60
C ILE A 184 -22.70 3.46 -17.63
N TYR A 185 -23.73 3.58 -18.45
CA TYR A 185 -23.86 4.64 -19.45
C TYR A 185 -24.27 6.01 -18.86
N ASP A 186 -24.73 6.04 -17.61
CA ASP A 186 -25.09 7.28 -16.91
C ASP A 186 -23.84 8.10 -16.52
N ASP A 187 -22.66 7.47 -16.51
CA ASP A 187 -21.38 8.10 -16.29
C ASP A 187 -20.45 7.93 -17.49
N ALA A 188 -20.30 9.01 -18.28
CA ALA A 188 -19.52 8.99 -19.51
C ALA A 188 -18.04 8.60 -19.30
N ALA A 189 -17.44 8.98 -18.14
CA ALA A 189 -16.05 8.64 -17.83
C ALA A 189 -15.89 7.13 -17.54
N GLN A 190 -16.86 6.55 -16.88
CA GLN A 190 -16.86 5.11 -16.63
C GLN A 190 -17.11 4.31 -17.91
N ALA A 191 -18.07 4.72 -18.74
CA ALA A 191 -18.31 4.10 -20.04
C ALA A 191 -17.05 4.16 -20.93
N GLU A 192 -16.31 5.27 -20.92
CA GLU A 192 -15.05 5.39 -21.68
C GLU A 192 -13.96 4.47 -21.11
N SER A 193 -13.89 4.31 -19.80
CA SER A 193 -12.99 3.33 -19.19
C SER A 193 -13.28 1.92 -19.67
N VAL A 194 -14.56 1.53 -19.71
CA VAL A 194 -14.96 0.21 -20.24
C VAL A 194 -14.58 0.05 -21.72
N ARG A 195 -14.77 1.10 -22.54
CA ARG A 195 -14.32 1.06 -23.96
C ARG A 195 -12.82 0.79 -24.07
N SER A 196 -12.02 1.34 -23.16
CA SER A 196 -10.58 1.10 -23.14
C SER A 196 -10.22 -0.36 -22.82
N PHE A 197 -10.96 -1.02 -21.91
CA PHE A 197 -10.82 -2.46 -21.62
C PHE A 197 -11.26 -3.32 -22.81
N VAL A 198 -12.39 -2.98 -23.44
CA VAL A 198 -12.85 -3.67 -24.65
C VAL A 198 -11.84 -3.55 -25.77
N ALA A 199 -11.26 -2.36 -25.97
CA ALA A 199 -10.19 -2.14 -26.96
C ALA A 199 -8.92 -2.94 -26.62
N ALA A 200 -8.68 -3.23 -25.36
CA ALA A 200 -7.57 -4.05 -24.89
C ALA A 200 -7.85 -5.57 -24.94
N GLY A 201 -9.08 -6.00 -25.29
CA GLY A 201 -9.44 -7.40 -25.50
C GLY A 201 -10.47 -7.98 -24.53
N GLU A 202 -11.05 -7.17 -23.63
CA GLU A 202 -12.16 -7.60 -22.78
C GLU A 202 -13.42 -7.84 -23.63
N HIS A 203 -14.12 -8.92 -23.37
CA HIS A 203 -15.46 -9.15 -23.89
C HIS A 203 -16.47 -8.57 -22.91
N ALA A 204 -17.20 -7.54 -23.32
CA ALA A 204 -18.16 -6.83 -22.48
C ALA A 204 -19.59 -6.98 -22.97
N ARG A 205 -20.52 -7.18 -22.06
CA ARG A 205 -21.98 -7.15 -22.30
C ARG A 205 -22.68 -6.30 -21.25
N VAL A 206 -23.91 -5.89 -21.57
CA VAL A 206 -24.73 -5.04 -20.69
C VAL A 206 -26.06 -5.73 -20.43
N VAL A 207 -26.53 -5.69 -19.20
CA VAL A 207 -27.86 -6.11 -18.76
C VAL A 207 -28.53 -4.97 -18.02
N ASP A 208 -29.85 -5.02 -17.87
CA ASP A 208 -30.60 -3.97 -17.19
C ASP A 208 -30.26 -3.88 -15.70
N GLU A 209 -30.13 -5.03 -15.03
CA GLU A 209 -29.84 -5.13 -13.60
C GLU A 209 -28.95 -6.35 -13.29
N LEU A 210 -28.01 -6.18 -12.36
CA LEU A 210 -27.18 -7.24 -11.84
C LEU A 210 -27.59 -7.58 -10.37
N PRO A 211 -27.74 -8.87 -10.03
CA PRO A 211 -28.16 -9.26 -8.69
C PRO A 211 -27.13 -8.90 -7.62
N LEU A 212 -25.85 -8.99 -7.94
CA LEU A 212 -24.72 -8.68 -7.05
C LEU A 212 -23.47 -8.41 -7.91
N LYS A 213 -22.38 -7.97 -7.25
CA LYS A 213 -21.05 -7.99 -7.88
C LYS A 213 -20.44 -9.36 -7.71
N LEU A 214 -19.85 -9.88 -8.77
CA LEU A 214 -19.25 -11.19 -8.81
C LEU A 214 -17.93 -11.15 -9.57
N VAL A 215 -16.95 -11.86 -9.09
CA VAL A 215 -15.75 -12.22 -9.83
C VAL A 215 -15.55 -13.72 -9.69
N VAL A 216 -15.40 -14.42 -10.81
CA VAL A 216 -15.03 -15.85 -10.84
C VAL A 216 -13.71 -15.97 -11.59
N ILE A 217 -12.75 -16.65 -11.00
CA ILE A 217 -11.40 -16.81 -11.55
C ILE A 217 -11.11 -18.30 -11.70
N ASP A 218 -10.74 -18.70 -12.91
CA ASP A 218 -10.23 -20.03 -13.25
C ASP A 218 -11.13 -21.21 -12.80
N GLU A 219 -12.43 -20.98 -12.56
CA GLU A 219 -13.38 -21.95 -11.97
C GLU A 219 -12.91 -22.47 -10.59
N ARG A 220 -12.10 -21.69 -9.86
CA ARG A 220 -11.50 -22.08 -8.58
C ARG A 220 -11.87 -21.14 -7.44
N VAL A 221 -11.96 -19.86 -7.73
CA VAL A 221 -12.23 -18.81 -6.76
C VAL A 221 -13.45 -18.02 -7.20
N ALA A 222 -14.33 -17.74 -6.26
CA ALA A 222 -15.43 -16.79 -6.44
C ALA A 222 -15.35 -15.70 -5.38
N MET A 223 -15.51 -14.45 -5.80
CA MET A 223 -15.57 -13.26 -4.96
C MET A 223 -16.86 -12.53 -5.25
N PHE A 224 -17.68 -12.25 -4.26
CA PHE A 224 -18.97 -11.58 -4.46
C PHE A 224 -19.37 -10.70 -3.28
N THR A 225 -20.23 -9.71 -3.59
CA THR A 225 -20.73 -8.78 -2.55
C THR A 225 -21.89 -9.42 -1.79
N LEU A 226 -21.87 -9.19 -0.46
CA LEU A 226 -23.02 -9.37 0.41
C LEU A 226 -23.54 -7.96 0.76
N GLU A 227 -24.69 -7.60 0.25
CA GLU A 227 -25.39 -6.39 0.65
C GLU A 227 -26.29 -6.75 1.83
N ASP A 228 -26.16 -6.03 2.95
CA ASP A 228 -27.07 -6.16 4.07
C ASP A 228 -28.30 -5.27 3.81
N PRO A 229 -29.47 -5.84 3.51
CA PRO A 229 -30.67 -5.05 3.22
C PRO A 229 -31.20 -4.28 4.44
N VAL A 230 -30.69 -4.59 5.66
CA VAL A 230 -31.15 -3.97 6.93
C VAL A 230 -30.20 -2.87 7.41
N ALA A 231 -28.90 -2.99 7.13
CA ALA A 231 -27.88 -2.06 7.64
C ALA A 231 -27.80 -0.72 6.91
N GLY A 232 -28.57 -0.52 5.84
CA GLY A 232 -28.48 0.69 5.01
C GLY A 232 -27.13 0.77 4.26
N ALA A 233 -26.93 1.80 3.45
CA ALA A 233 -25.78 1.97 2.53
C ALA A 233 -24.40 2.19 3.22
N GLY A 234 -24.06 1.43 4.24
CA GLY A 234 -22.93 1.70 5.13
C GLY A 234 -21.73 0.76 5.07
N GLY A 235 -21.79 -0.37 4.38
CA GLY A 235 -20.63 -1.27 4.39
C GLY A 235 -20.64 -2.32 3.28
N LEU A 236 -19.66 -2.24 2.38
CA LEU A 236 -19.41 -3.29 1.42
C LEU A 236 -18.79 -4.49 2.14
N THR A 237 -19.52 -5.59 2.24
CA THR A 237 -18.97 -6.88 2.69
C THR A 237 -18.72 -7.75 1.48
N ILE A 238 -17.50 -8.22 1.34
CA ILE A 238 -17.09 -9.15 0.27
C ILE A 238 -16.88 -10.53 0.87
N MET A 239 -17.47 -11.53 0.25
CA MET A 239 -17.16 -12.94 0.51
C MET A 239 -16.28 -13.47 -0.61
N ILE A 240 -15.21 -14.13 -0.24
CA ILE A 240 -14.34 -14.88 -1.15
C ILE A 240 -14.46 -16.36 -0.78
N VAL A 241 -14.69 -17.18 -1.79
CA VAL A 241 -14.80 -18.64 -1.62
C VAL A 241 -13.82 -19.32 -2.56
N GLU A 242 -12.79 -19.96 -1.99
CA GLU A 242 -11.81 -20.74 -2.74
C GLU A 242 -12.26 -22.20 -2.83
N HIS A 243 -13.31 -22.45 -3.62
CA HIS A 243 -13.88 -23.79 -3.78
C HIS A 243 -14.41 -23.99 -5.21
N ALA A 244 -13.83 -24.94 -5.94
CA ALA A 244 -14.12 -25.14 -7.35
C ALA A 244 -15.61 -25.41 -7.65
N ALA A 245 -16.32 -26.21 -6.84
CA ALA A 245 -17.74 -26.47 -7.07
C ALA A 245 -18.61 -25.21 -6.91
N VAL A 246 -18.28 -24.31 -5.96
CA VAL A 246 -18.97 -23.02 -5.79
C VAL A 246 -18.66 -22.10 -6.96
N ALA A 247 -17.39 -21.98 -7.34
CA ALA A 247 -16.98 -21.18 -8.49
C ALA A 247 -17.67 -21.66 -9.78
N LEU A 248 -17.79 -22.97 -9.99
CA LEU A 248 -18.49 -23.53 -11.16
C LEU A 248 -19.99 -23.20 -11.18
N VAL A 249 -20.68 -23.28 -10.03
CA VAL A 249 -22.11 -22.90 -9.95
C VAL A 249 -22.29 -21.42 -10.25
N LEU A 250 -21.41 -20.54 -9.71
CA LEU A 250 -21.48 -19.12 -9.98
C LEU A 250 -21.09 -18.77 -11.41
N LYS A 251 -20.18 -19.52 -12.05
CA LYS A 251 -19.93 -19.42 -13.47
C LYS A 251 -21.16 -19.75 -14.32
N GLN A 252 -21.93 -20.78 -13.96
CA GLN A 252 -23.19 -21.10 -14.66
C GLN A 252 -24.20 -19.94 -14.56
N ALA A 253 -24.29 -19.30 -13.40
CA ALA A 253 -25.10 -18.10 -13.22
C ALA A 253 -24.58 -16.93 -14.08
N PHE A 254 -23.25 -16.77 -14.15
CA PHE A 254 -22.61 -15.79 -15.04
C PHE A 254 -22.96 -16.08 -16.51
N ASP A 255 -22.78 -17.30 -16.97
CA ASP A 255 -23.01 -17.68 -18.36
C ASP A 255 -24.48 -17.46 -18.77
N ALA A 256 -25.44 -17.67 -17.87
CA ALA A 256 -26.86 -17.40 -18.10
C ALA A 256 -27.13 -15.89 -18.33
N LEU A 257 -26.60 -15.01 -17.47
CA LEU A 257 -26.73 -13.56 -17.65
C LEU A 257 -25.92 -13.05 -18.84
N TRP A 258 -24.75 -13.62 -19.07
CA TRP A 258 -23.96 -13.34 -20.28
C TRP A 258 -24.77 -13.60 -21.58
N ALA A 259 -25.47 -14.72 -21.65
CA ALA A 259 -26.25 -15.09 -22.85
C ALA A 259 -27.41 -14.12 -23.10
N SER A 260 -27.97 -13.51 -22.06
CA SER A 260 -29.07 -12.55 -22.15
C SER A 260 -28.65 -11.10 -22.36
N GLY A 261 -27.38 -10.78 -22.14
CA GLY A 261 -26.87 -9.39 -22.22
C GLY A 261 -26.65 -8.92 -23.65
N ASP A 262 -26.85 -7.63 -23.88
CA ASP A 262 -26.54 -6.94 -25.14
C ASP A 262 -25.01 -6.71 -25.23
N PRO A 263 -24.41 -6.66 -26.43
CA PRO A 263 -23.03 -6.20 -26.59
C PRO A 263 -22.86 -4.78 -26.00
N PHE A 264 -21.71 -4.53 -25.39
CA PHE A 264 -21.38 -3.18 -24.94
C PHE A 264 -21.01 -2.31 -26.14
N GLU A 265 -21.57 -1.07 -26.23
CA GLU A 265 -21.41 -0.11 -27.32
C GLU A 265 -20.50 1.09 -26.95
#